data_2fdce36f2ba2f11dfd4c6f4ee2f8334a
#
_entry.id   2fdce36f2ba2f11dfd4c6f4ee2f8334a
#
_cell.length_a   1.000
_cell.length_b   1.000
_cell.length_c   1.000
_cell.angle_alpha   90.00
_cell.angle_beta   90.00
_cell.angle_gamma   90.00
#
_symmetry.space_group_name_H-M   'P 1'
#
loop_
_entity.id
_entity.type
_entity.pdbx_description
1 polymer ?
#
loop_
_entity_poly.entity_id
_entity_poly.type
_entity_poly.pdbx_seq_one_letter_code
_entity_poly.pdbx_strand_id
1 'polypeptide(L)'
;MPPSTRRPAARGTAKSAIRQLSWRSPEPAPIVLVAGAEEVCAERAIAGLRDYLKAEDPSLEVSDVRADDYAAGTLLGMASPSLFGEPRLVRVAGVEKCSDAFLIEALAYLENPQDGATVVLRHTGASVRGKKLLDAIRAGTGGGVEIAVPAIKRDSDRFDFAAGEFSSAGKRIAPSALRTLVSAFADDLTELAAACQQLISDVPGDIGDQVVERYYGGRVETTAFAVADTAIAGRYGEALLTLRHALSSGADPVPLVAAIASKLRTMARVAGTRESSSALAARLGMKDWQVDRAKRDLVGWTESALATAIQAAARADAEVKGASRDPVFAVERLVTVIATRAPYGS
;
A
#
# COMPACT_ATOMS: atom_id res chain seq x y z
N MET A 1 47.23 -12.36 -25.31
CA MET A 1 46.07 -12.92 -24.59
C MET A 1 45.69 -11.96 -23.47
N PRO A 2 44.54 -11.27 -23.50
CA PRO A 2 44.06 -10.45 -22.40
C PRO A 2 43.29 -11.31 -21.37
N PRO A 3 43.25 -10.97 -20.06
CA PRO A 3 42.61 -11.77 -19.05
C PRO A 3 41.08 -11.58 -19.09
N SER A 4 40.42 -12.73 -19.01
CA SER A 4 38.97 -12.89 -18.92
C SER A 4 38.40 -12.22 -17.64
N THR A 5 37.59 -11.21 -17.82
CA THR A 5 36.77 -10.61 -16.73
C THR A 5 35.59 -11.53 -16.40
N ARG A 6 35.69 -12.25 -15.29
CA ARG A 6 34.54 -12.97 -14.71
C ARG A 6 33.47 -11.96 -14.25
N ARG A 7 32.30 -12.01 -14.90
CA ARG A 7 31.07 -11.40 -14.40
C ARG A 7 30.72 -11.99 -13.03
N PRO A 8 30.34 -11.17 -12.05
CA PRO A 8 29.79 -11.70 -10.80
C PRO A 8 28.45 -12.35 -11.08
N ALA A 9 28.29 -13.60 -10.66
CA ALA A 9 27.03 -14.34 -10.71
C ALA A 9 25.97 -13.61 -9.87
N ALA A 10 24.81 -13.38 -10.45
CA ALA A 10 23.61 -12.93 -9.73
C ALA A 10 23.34 -13.92 -8.59
N ARG A 11 23.31 -13.43 -7.36
CA ARG A 11 22.88 -14.19 -6.19
C ARG A 11 21.40 -14.54 -6.38
N GLY A 12 21.13 -15.76 -6.85
CA GLY A 12 19.81 -16.35 -6.85
C GLY A 12 19.28 -16.37 -5.41
N THR A 13 18.10 -15.81 -5.19
CA THR A 13 17.33 -16.05 -3.96
C THR A 13 17.11 -17.56 -3.85
N ALA A 14 17.64 -18.18 -2.80
CA ALA A 14 17.41 -19.58 -2.51
C ALA A 14 15.89 -19.82 -2.50
N LYS A 15 15.40 -20.75 -3.34
CA LYS A 15 14.00 -21.17 -3.31
C LYS A 15 13.73 -21.72 -1.92
N SER A 16 12.69 -21.22 -1.24
CA SER A 16 12.22 -21.74 0.03
C SER A 16 11.94 -23.24 -0.10
N ALA A 17 12.44 -24.03 0.85
CA ALA A 17 12.16 -25.47 0.91
C ALA A 17 10.77 -25.75 1.54
N ILE A 18 10.15 -24.75 2.17
CA ILE A 18 8.86 -24.85 2.85
C ILE A 18 7.67 -24.46 1.98
N ARG A 19 6.48 -24.90 2.37
CA ARG A 19 5.23 -24.52 1.68
C ARG A 19 5.03 -23.01 1.75
N GLN A 20 4.68 -22.44 0.59
CA GLN A 20 4.25 -21.04 0.48
C GLN A 20 2.73 -21.00 0.47
N LEU A 21 2.15 -20.21 1.36
CA LEU A 21 0.70 -20.05 1.50
C LEU A 21 0.28 -18.64 1.04
N SER A 22 -0.96 -18.55 0.58
CA SER A 22 -1.59 -17.26 0.32
C SER A 22 -2.00 -16.59 1.64
N TRP A 23 -1.80 -15.28 1.74
CA TRP A 23 -2.28 -14.51 2.88
C TRP A 23 -3.83 -14.52 3.02
N ARG A 24 -4.55 -14.82 1.91
CA ARG A 24 -6.01 -14.97 1.91
C ARG A 24 -6.50 -16.35 2.36
N SER A 25 -5.61 -17.33 2.38
CA SER A 25 -5.95 -18.70 2.76
C SER A 25 -4.83 -19.24 3.65
N PRO A 26 -4.64 -18.68 4.84
CA PRO A 26 -3.65 -19.17 5.80
C PRO A 26 -4.05 -20.54 6.34
N GLU A 27 -3.06 -21.41 6.52
CA GLU A 27 -3.23 -22.71 7.14
C GLU A 27 -2.33 -22.83 8.38
N PRO A 28 -2.76 -23.51 9.46
CA PRO A 28 -1.96 -23.68 10.64
C PRO A 28 -0.75 -24.59 10.37
N ALA A 29 0.33 -24.29 11.07
CA ALA A 29 1.54 -25.10 11.17
C ALA A 29 2.22 -24.79 12.51
N PRO A 30 3.13 -25.65 13.01
CA PRO A 30 3.85 -25.36 14.25
C PRO A 30 4.53 -23.98 14.21
N ILE A 31 5.10 -23.61 13.05
CA ILE A 31 5.71 -22.30 12.80
C ILE A 31 5.11 -21.69 11.54
N VAL A 32 4.58 -20.46 11.64
CA VAL A 32 4.07 -19.69 10.50
C VAL A 32 4.87 -18.41 10.36
N LEU A 33 5.66 -18.31 9.31
CA LEU A 33 6.38 -17.08 8.96
C LEU A 33 5.50 -16.19 8.09
N VAL A 34 5.11 -15.02 8.58
CA VAL A 34 4.39 -13.99 7.81
C VAL A 34 5.39 -12.91 7.39
N ALA A 35 5.83 -12.94 6.14
CA ALA A 35 6.93 -12.11 5.65
C ALA A 35 6.52 -11.20 4.49
N GLY A 36 6.81 -9.89 4.62
CA GLY A 36 6.57 -8.87 3.60
C GLY A 36 6.15 -7.53 4.17
N ALA A 37 6.08 -6.51 3.33
CA ALA A 37 5.95 -5.12 3.78
C ALA A 37 4.51 -4.68 4.08
N GLU A 38 3.52 -5.37 3.49
CA GLU A 38 2.13 -4.89 3.52
C GLU A 38 1.42 -5.34 4.80
N GLU A 39 1.20 -4.37 5.70
CA GLU A 39 0.66 -4.64 7.04
C GLU A 39 -0.78 -5.18 6.98
N VAL A 40 -1.63 -4.59 6.16
CA VAL A 40 -3.05 -5.01 6.01
C VAL A 40 -3.17 -6.48 5.61
N CYS A 41 -2.35 -6.94 4.67
CA CYS A 41 -2.35 -8.33 4.23
C CYS A 41 -1.80 -9.26 5.32
N ALA A 42 -0.78 -8.80 6.06
CA ALA A 42 -0.20 -9.56 7.15
C ALA A 42 -1.17 -9.73 8.31
N GLU A 43 -1.81 -8.65 8.74
CA GLU A 43 -2.81 -8.69 9.82
C GLU A 43 -4.00 -9.59 9.46
N ARG A 44 -4.47 -9.54 8.21
CA ARG A 44 -5.55 -10.42 7.75
C ARG A 44 -5.15 -11.89 7.73
N ALA A 45 -3.92 -12.19 7.29
CA ALA A 45 -3.41 -13.56 7.35
C ALA A 45 -3.36 -14.08 8.79
N ILE A 46 -2.89 -13.26 9.72
CA ILE A 46 -2.81 -13.61 11.16
C ILE A 46 -4.21 -13.74 11.77
N ALA A 47 -5.12 -12.82 11.42
CA ALA A 47 -6.51 -12.91 11.88
C ALA A 47 -7.22 -14.15 11.34
N GLY A 48 -7.06 -14.44 10.03
CA GLY A 48 -7.64 -15.63 9.40
C GLY A 48 -7.11 -16.92 10.02
N LEU A 49 -5.83 -16.98 10.36
CA LEU A 49 -5.23 -18.12 11.05
C LEU A 49 -5.82 -18.29 12.46
N ARG A 50 -5.95 -17.19 13.22
CA ARG A 50 -6.60 -17.21 14.53
C ARG A 50 -8.05 -17.72 14.44
N ASP A 51 -8.81 -17.21 13.48
CA ASP A 51 -10.21 -17.54 13.30
C ASP A 51 -10.38 -19.01 12.87
N TYR A 52 -9.47 -19.51 12.04
CA TYR A 52 -9.40 -20.94 11.68
C TYR A 52 -9.18 -21.81 12.93
N LEU A 53 -8.12 -21.53 13.70
CA LEU A 53 -7.79 -22.29 14.89
C LEU A 53 -8.89 -22.22 15.96
N LYS A 54 -9.53 -21.05 16.11
CA LYS A 54 -10.64 -20.86 17.05
C LYS A 54 -11.93 -21.58 16.62
N ALA A 55 -12.13 -21.78 15.33
CA ALA A 55 -13.24 -22.57 14.80
C ALA A 55 -13.03 -24.07 15.04
N GLU A 56 -11.77 -24.54 15.02
CA GLU A 56 -11.42 -25.93 15.37
C GLU A 56 -11.52 -26.17 16.88
N ASP A 57 -11.03 -25.22 17.68
CA ASP A 57 -11.12 -25.29 19.14
C ASP A 57 -11.40 -23.90 19.74
N PRO A 58 -12.63 -23.65 20.25
CA PRO A 58 -13.00 -22.39 20.89
C PRO A 58 -12.19 -22.05 22.15
N SER A 59 -11.52 -23.02 22.79
CA SER A 59 -10.67 -22.80 23.96
C SER A 59 -9.28 -22.24 23.64
N LEU A 60 -8.98 -21.96 22.35
CA LEU A 60 -7.72 -21.42 21.88
C LEU A 60 -7.23 -20.24 22.72
N GLU A 61 -6.07 -20.40 23.35
CA GLU A 61 -5.36 -19.30 24.01
C GLU A 61 -4.51 -18.53 23.02
N VAL A 62 -4.68 -17.19 23.00
CA VAL A 62 -3.92 -16.28 22.11
C VAL A 62 -3.02 -15.39 22.94
N SER A 63 -1.72 -15.42 22.67
CA SER A 63 -0.72 -14.59 23.33
C SER A 63 0.05 -13.72 22.33
N ASP A 64 0.37 -12.49 22.72
CA ASP A 64 1.16 -11.55 21.94
C ASP A 64 2.55 -11.38 22.55
N VAL A 65 3.58 -11.46 21.71
CA VAL A 65 4.99 -11.32 22.08
C VAL A 65 5.62 -10.25 21.19
N ARG A 66 6.45 -9.39 21.78
CA ARG A 66 7.26 -8.43 21.06
C ARG A 66 8.71 -8.92 21.00
N ALA A 67 9.23 -9.09 19.79
CA ALA A 67 10.60 -9.55 19.60
C ALA A 67 11.67 -8.47 19.91
N ASP A 68 11.30 -7.19 19.80
CA ASP A 68 12.17 -6.03 20.07
C ASP A 68 12.28 -5.70 21.56
N ASP A 69 11.23 -6.00 22.36
CA ASP A 69 11.19 -5.83 23.81
C ASP A 69 10.91 -7.20 24.47
N TYR A 70 11.94 -8.05 24.44
CA TYR A 70 11.79 -9.46 24.75
C TYR A 70 12.49 -9.85 26.04
N ALA A 71 11.72 -10.44 26.97
CA ALA A 71 12.27 -11.09 28.15
C ALA A 71 12.53 -12.58 27.86
N ALA A 72 13.72 -13.06 28.21
CA ALA A 72 14.09 -14.47 28.01
C ALA A 72 13.11 -15.42 28.71
N GLY A 73 12.77 -16.53 28.05
CA GLY A 73 11.79 -17.52 28.55
C GLY A 73 10.35 -17.22 28.16
N THR A 74 10.05 -16.05 27.58
CA THR A 74 8.67 -15.67 27.24
C THR A 74 8.08 -16.56 26.16
N LEU A 75 8.79 -16.81 25.06
CA LEU A 75 8.30 -17.63 23.95
C LEU A 75 8.05 -19.07 24.41
N LEU A 76 9.02 -19.66 25.12
CA LEU A 76 8.90 -21.01 25.66
C LEU A 76 7.74 -21.11 26.66
N GLY A 77 7.57 -20.12 27.54
CA GLY A 77 6.45 -20.10 28.50
C GLY A 77 5.09 -20.01 27.82
N MET A 78 4.94 -19.12 26.80
CA MET A 78 3.70 -18.92 26.06
C MET A 78 3.35 -20.10 25.16
N ALA A 79 4.34 -20.79 24.60
CA ALA A 79 4.16 -21.94 23.73
C ALA A 79 4.13 -23.28 24.48
N SER A 80 4.38 -23.30 25.80
CA SER A 80 4.35 -24.56 26.60
C SER A 80 2.95 -25.16 26.57
N PRO A 81 2.82 -26.49 26.57
CA PRO A 81 1.53 -27.18 26.60
C PRO A 81 0.67 -26.70 27.77
N SER A 82 -0.62 -26.51 27.53
CA SER A 82 -1.59 -26.21 28.60
C SER A 82 -1.84 -27.42 29.46
N LEU A 83 -2.11 -27.22 30.76
CA LEU A 83 -2.50 -28.27 31.68
C LEU A 83 -3.83 -28.94 31.33
N PHE A 84 -4.69 -28.21 30.60
CA PHE A 84 -6.02 -28.68 30.19
C PHE A 84 -6.08 -29.05 28.71
N GLY A 85 -4.95 -28.96 27.99
CA GLY A 85 -4.86 -29.33 26.58
C GLY A 85 -5.34 -28.28 25.59
N GLU A 86 -5.64 -27.04 26.06
CA GLU A 86 -6.02 -25.95 25.15
C GLU A 86 -4.91 -25.64 24.13
N PRO A 87 -5.25 -25.51 22.85
CA PRO A 87 -4.28 -25.09 21.84
C PRO A 87 -3.83 -23.64 22.04
N ARG A 88 -2.60 -23.35 21.62
CA ARG A 88 -2.00 -22.01 21.79
C ARG A 88 -1.61 -21.37 20.48
N LEU A 89 -1.94 -20.10 20.34
CA LEU A 89 -1.49 -19.25 19.25
C LEU A 89 -0.61 -18.14 19.81
N VAL A 90 0.69 -18.22 19.57
CA VAL A 90 1.66 -17.18 19.97
C VAL A 90 1.98 -16.31 18.77
N ARG A 91 1.58 -15.03 18.82
CA ARG A 91 1.83 -14.05 17.76
C ARG A 91 3.03 -13.20 18.12
N VAL A 92 4.09 -13.28 17.33
CA VAL A 92 5.34 -12.54 17.56
C VAL A 92 5.46 -11.42 16.54
N ALA A 93 5.44 -10.17 17.01
CA ALA A 93 5.64 -8.96 16.21
C ALA A 93 7.06 -8.42 16.37
N GLY A 94 7.51 -7.60 15.39
CA GLY A 94 8.78 -6.88 15.46
C GLY A 94 10.02 -7.76 15.24
N VAL A 95 9.89 -8.88 14.54
CA VAL A 95 11.02 -9.80 14.27
C VAL A 95 12.16 -9.11 13.50
N GLU A 96 11.85 -8.12 12.66
CA GLU A 96 12.83 -7.29 11.94
C GLU A 96 13.65 -6.36 12.85
N LYS A 97 13.29 -6.25 14.12
CA LYS A 97 13.96 -5.45 15.15
C LYS A 97 14.31 -6.28 16.40
N CYS A 98 14.20 -7.60 16.30
CA CYS A 98 14.29 -8.51 17.43
C CYS A 98 15.58 -8.32 18.27
N SER A 99 15.46 -8.54 19.58
CA SER A 99 16.59 -8.59 20.49
C SER A 99 17.45 -9.86 20.29
N ASP A 100 18.66 -9.87 20.81
CA ASP A 100 19.49 -11.08 20.76
C ASP A 100 18.90 -12.23 21.61
N ALA A 101 18.28 -11.89 22.75
CA ALA A 101 17.59 -12.85 23.60
C ALA A 101 16.48 -13.58 22.85
N PHE A 102 15.63 -12.82 22.13
CA PHE A 102 14.60 -13.41 21.28
C PHE A 102 15.20 -14.32 20.19
N LEU A 103 16.22 -13.83 19.48
CA LEU A 103 16.80 -14.59 18.35
C LEU A 103 17.38 -15.93 18.81
N ILE A 104 18.06 -15.96 19.96
CA ILE A 104 18.63 -17.19 20.53
C ILE A 104 17.51 -18.17 20.89
N GLU A 105 16.48 -17.69 21.61
CA GLU A 105 15.38 -18.54 22.06
C GLU A 105 14.52 -19.04 20.90
N ALA A 106 14.19 -18.16 19.92
CA ALA A 106 13.43 -18.55 18.75
C ALA A 106 14.17 -19.60 17.91
N LEU A 107 15.47 -19.47 17.71
CA LEU A 107 16.27 -20.49 17.01
C LEU A 107 16.25 -21.83 17.77
N ALA A 108 16.38 -21.81 19.09
CA ALA A 108 16.28 -23.02 19.91
C ALA A 108 14.87 -23.64 19.85
N TYR A 109 13.82 -22.82 19.87
CA TYR A 109 12.44 -23.26 19.73
C TYR A 109 12.17 -23.98 18.39
N LEU A 110 12.77 -23.51 17.28
CA LEU A 110 12.64 -24.16 15.98
C LEU A 110 13.15 -25.61 15.97
N GLU A 111 14.13 -25.94 16.78
CA GLU A 111 14.67 -27.31 16.85
C GLU A 111 13.68 -28.30 17.49
N ASN A 112 12.79 -27.81 18.36
CA ASN A 112 11.80 -28.64 19.04
C ASN A 112 10.52 -27.83 19.34
N PRO A 113 9.69 -27.53 18.31
CA PRO A 113 8.40 -26.87 18.51
C PRO A 113 7.50 -27.68 19.43
N GLN A 114 6.73 -26.99 20.27
CA GLN A 114 5.85 -27.65 21.23
C GLN A 114 4.53 -28.07 20.53
N ASP A 115 4.07 -29.28 20.85
CA ASP A 115 2.79 -29.76 20.37
C ASP A 115 1.62 -28.93 20.90
N GLY A 116 0.61 -28.71 20.07
CA GLY A 116 -0.56 -27.89 20.40
C GLY A 116 -0.31 -26.37 20.36
N ALA A 117 0.92 -25.95 20.00
CA ALA A 117 1.23 -24.53 19.83
C ALA A 117 1.47 -24.18 18.36
N THR A 118 0.87 -23.07 17.90
CA THR A 118 1.17 -22.41 16.64
C THR A 118 1.89 -21.09 16.93
N VAL A 119 3.13 -20.95 16.47
CA VAL A 119 3.91 -19.69 16.62
C VAL A 119 3.93 -18.96 15.30
N VAL A 120 3.36 -17.75 15.28
CA VAL A 120 3.35 -16.87 14.11
C VAL A 120 4.43 -15.81 14.28
N LEU A 121 5.34 -15.72 13.32
CA LEU A 121 6.45 -14.78 13.30
C LEU A 121 6.23 -13.74 12.21
N ARG A 122 5.98 -12.48 12.61
CA ARG A 122 5.77 -11.36 11.68
C ARG A 122 7.07 -10.62 11.42
N HIS A 123 7.48 -10.57 10.14
CA HIS A 123 8.66 -9.85 9.67
C HIS A 123 8.34 -8.97 8.46
N THR A 124 8.62 -7.67 8.52
CA THR A 124 8.26 -6.72 7.46
C THR A 124 9.05 -6.89 6.15
N GLY A 125 10.12 -7.68 6.15
CA GLY A 125 10.96 -7.93 4.97
C GLY A 125 12.03 -6.87 4.69
N ALA A 126 11.95 -5.71 5.32
CA ALA A 126 12.85 -4.57 5.02
C ALA A 126 14.21 -4.61 5.74
N SER A 127 14.37 -5.49 6.73
CA SER A 127 15.57 -5.56 7.58
C SER A 127 16.35 -6.86 7.38
N VAL A 128 17.66 -6.80 7.56
CA VAL A 128 18.52 -7.99 7.66
C VAL A 128 18.51 -8.61 9.06
N ARG A 129 18.01 -7.88 10.06
CA ARG A 129 17.84 -8.40 11.42
C ARG A 129 16.81 -9.54 11.40
N GLY A 130 17.04 -10.59 12.14
CA GLY A 130 16.20 -11.79 12.09
C GLY A 130 16.46 -12.72 10.90
N LYS A 131 17.30 -12.33 9.92
CA LYS A 131 17.56 -13.11 8.72
C LYS A 131 17.96 -14.56 9.01
N LYS A 132 18.79 -14.80 10.03
CA LYS A 132 19.21 -16.17 10.43
C LYS A 132 18.02 -17.03 10.82
N LEU A 133 17.03 -16.46 11.53
CA LEU A 133 15.80 -17.13 11.91
C LEU A 133 14.93 -17.43 10.68
N LEU A 134 14.75 -16.45 9.80
CA LEU A 134 13.99 -16.63 8.56
C LEU A 134 14.62 -17.71 7.67
N ASP A 135 15.95 -17.69 7.51
CA ASP A 135 16.66 -18.67 6.70
C ASP A 135 16.52 -20.10 7.30
N ALA A 136 16.56 -20.26 8.62
CA ALA A 136 16.34 -21.54 9.28
C ALA A 136 14.91 -22.06 9.04
N ILE A 137 13.89 -21.22 9.19
CA ILE A 137 12.50 -21.59 8.89
C ILE A 137 12.36 -22.00 7.43
N ARG A 138 12.89 -21.20 6.50
CA ARG A 138 12.85 -21.48 5.05
C ARG A 138 13.62 -22.72 4.63
N ALA A 139 14.59 -23.13 5.43
CA ALA A 139 15.29 -24.41 5.26
C ALA A 139 14.48 -25.62 5.74
N GLY A 140 13.33 -25.40 6.40
CA GLY A 140 12.43 -26.44 6.88
C GLY A 140 12.55 -26.77 8.37
N THR A 141 13.39 -26.04 9.11
CA THR A 141 13.50 -26.26 10.56
C THR A 141 12.17 -25.90 11.23
N GLY A 142 11.71 -26.74 12.15
CA GLY A 142 10.48 -26.53 12.92
C GLY A 142 9.18 -26.87 12.17
N GLY A 143 9.23 -27.48 10.97
CA GLY A 143 8.03 -27.87 10.23
C GLY A 143 7.17 -26.67 9.80
N GLY A 144 7.82 -25.52 9.54
CA GLY A 144 7.14 -24.25 9.28
C GLY A 144 6.55 -24.13 7.87
N VAL A 145 5.70 -23.11 7.73
CA VAL A 145 5.19 -22.59 6.44
C VAL A 145 5.47 -21.10 6.33
N GLU A 146 5.48 -20.57 5.11
CA GLU A 146 5.63 -19.14 4.89
C GLU A 146 4.41 -18.56 4.18
N ILE A 147 3.86 -17.49 4.74
CA ILE A 147 2.86 -16.63 4.10
C ILE A 147 3.61 -15.43 3.53
N ALA A 148 3.81 -15.43 2.22
CA ALA A 148 4.43 -14.31 1.52
C ALA A 148 3.42 -13.18 1.37
N VAL A 149 3.68 -12.07 2.06
CA VAL A 149 2.85 -10.87 1.99
C VAL A 149 3.27 -10.06 0.76
N PRO A 150 2.35 -9.79 -0.19
CA PRO A 150 2.68 -9.09 -1.41
C PRO A 150 3.08 -7.63 -1.15
N ALA A 151 3.90 -7.07 -2.02
CA ALA A 151 4.12 -5.63 -2.04
C ALA A 151 3.11 -4.98 -2.99
N ILE A 152 2.16 -4.24 -2.44
CA ILE A 152 1.11 -3.52 -3.21
C ILE A 152 1.61 -2.11 -3.51
N LYS A 153 2.26 -1.95 -4.66
CA LYS A 153 2.93 -0.69 -5.05
C LYS A 153 2.28 0.02 -6.23
N ARG A 154 1.68 -0.73 -7.16
CA ARG A 154 1.09 -0.19 -8.40
C ARG A 154 -0.43 -0.07 -8.24
N ASP A 155 -1.04 0.79 -9.03
CA ASP A 155 -2.49 0.93 -9.09
C ASP A 155 -3.18 -0.39 -9.48
N SER A 156 -2.54 -1.19 -10.38
CA SER A 156 -3.00 -2.55 -10.70
C SER A 156 -3.01 -3.47 -9.48
N ASP A 157 -1.99 -3.39 -8.62
CA ASP A 157 -1.91 -4.26 -7.43
C ASP A 157 -3.02 -3.90 -6.42
N ARG A 158 -3.36 -2.59 -6.29
CA ARG A 158 -4.48 -2.12 -5.47
C ARG A 158 -5.83 -2.55 -6.05
N PHE A 159 -5.96 -2.46 -7.38
CA PHE A 159 -7.16 -2.92 -8.07
C PHE A 159 -7.39 -4.42 -7.83
N ASP A 160 -6.35 -5.24 -8.00
CA ASP A 160 -6.40 -6.69 -7.76
C ASP A 160 -6.67 -7.01 -6.28
N PHE A 161 -6.08 -6.23 -5.37
CA PHE A 161 -6.37 -6.32 -3.94
C PHE A 161 -7.86 -6.09 -3.67
N ALA A 162 -8.39 -4.94 -4.08
CA ALA A 162 -9.78 -4.56 -3.83
C ALA A 162 -10.77 -5.51 -4.54
N ALA A 163 -10.50 -5.91 -5.79
CA ALA A 163 -11.30 -6.92 -6.49
C ALA A 163 -11.37 -8.24 -5.72
N GLY A 164 -10.23 -8.66 -5.17
CA GLY A 164 -10.13 -9.86 -4.33
C GLY A 164 -10.94 -9.76 -3.04
N GLU A 165 -11.07 -8.57 -2.43
CA GLU A 165 -11.90 -8.36 -1.24
C GLU A 165 -13.38 -8.65 -1.51
N PHE A 166 -13.92 -8.06 -2.58
CA PHE A 166 -15.31 -8.30 -2.97
C PHE A 166 -15.55 -9.74 -3.40
N SER A 167 -14.63 -10.31 -4.17
CA SER A 167 -14.73 -11.71 -4.63
C SER A 167 -14.72 -12.69 -3.46
N SER A 168 -13.84 -12.50 -2.48
CA SER A 168 -13.76 -13.36 -1.29
C SER A 168 -15.02 -13.30 -0.42
N ALA A 169 -15.71 -12.15 -0.44
CA ALA A 169 -16.98 -11.95 0.25
C ALA A 169 -18.19 -12.39 -0.58
N GLY A 170 -18.00 -12.97 -1.77
CA GLY A 170 -19.10 -13.34 -2.69
C GLY A 170 -19.87 -12.15 -3.24
N LYS A 171 -19.30 -10.94 -3.20
CA LYS A 171 -19.92 -9.69 -3.67
C LYS A 171 -19.42 -9.35 -5.07
N ARG A 172 -20.31 -8.78 -5.89
CA ARG A 172 -19.96 -8.23 -7.20
C ARG A 172 -19.88 -6.72 -7.14
N ILE A 173 -18.83 -6.17 -7.73
CA ILE A 173 -18.65 -4.72 -7.91
C ILE A 173 -18.42 -4.43 -9.39
N ALA A 174 -19.04 -3.36 -9.91
CA ALA A 174 -18.83 -2.94 -11.28
C ALA A 174 -17.37 -2.49 -11.47
N PRO A 175 -16.71 -2.81 -12.61
CA PRO A 175 -15.31 -2.43 -12.85
C PRO A 175 -15.07 -0.92 -12.81
N SER A 176 -16.05 -0.09 -13.19
CA SER A 176 -16.00 1.37 -13.06
C SER A 176 -16.04 1.81 -11.59
N ALA A 177 -16.97 1.26 -10.80
CA ALA A 177 -17.09 1.52 -9.37
C ALA A 177 -15.82 1.11 -8.61
N LEU A 178 -15.23 -0.03 -8.96
CA LEU A 178 -13.97 -0.48 -8.37
C LEU A 178 -12.81 0.48 -8.70
N ARG A 179 -12.72 0.96 -9.93
CA ARG A 179 -11.70 1.99 -10.29
C ARG A 179 -11.89 3.27 -9.50
N THR A 180 -13.12 3.73 -9.37
CA THR A 180 -13.46 4.93 -8.56
C THR A 180 -13.04 4.72 -7.11
N LEU A 181 -13.38 3.58 -6.52
CA LEU A 181 -13.01 3.24 -5.15
C LEU A 181 -11.48 3.21 -4.95
N VAL A 182 -10.74 2.50 -5.81
CA VAL A 182 -9.27 2.43 -5.76
C VAL A 182 -8.63 3.81 -5.94
N SER A 183 -9.20 4.63 -6.81
CA SER A 183 -8.76 6.02 -7.01
C SER A 183 -9.02 6.89 -5.78
N ALA A 184 -10.13 6.65 -5.06
CA ALA A 184 -10.49 7.35 -3.83
C ALA A 184 -9.49 7.15 -2.69
N PHE A 185 -8.78 6.03 -2.69
CA PHE A 185 -7.85 5.62 -1.63
C PHE A 185 -6.46 5.27 -2.19
N ALA A 186 -6.00 6.02 -3.19
CA ALA A 186 -4.78 5.70 -3.95
C ALA A 186 -3.50 5.63 -3.09
N ASP A 187 -3.45 6.34 -1.97
CA ASP A 187 -2.25 6.48 -1.14
C ASP A 187 -2.28 5.64 0.14
N ASP A 188 -3.46 5.11 0.54
CA ASP A 188 -3.62 4.34 1.78
C ASP A 188 -4.37 3.02 1.55
N LEU A 189 -3.64 1.90 1.63
CA LEU A 189 -4.21 0.57 1.47
C LEU A 189 -5.10 0.18 2.65
N THR A 190 -4.83 0.69 3.85
CA THR A 190 -5.63 0.42 5.05
C THR A 190 -7.01 1.03 4.90
N GLU A 191 -7.06 2.27 4.44
CA GLU A 191 -8.34 2.95 4.16
C GLU A 191 -9.08 2.29 3.00
N LEU A 192 -8.38 1.87 1.92
CA LEU A 192 -9.00 1.11 0.84
C LEU A 192 -9.61 -0.20 1.35
N ALA A 193 -8.89 -0.92 2.20
CA ALA A 193 -9.38 -2.16 2.79
C ALA A 193 -10.61 -1.94 3.67
N ALA A 194 -10.59 -0.89 4.49
CA ALA A 194 -11.74 -0.51 5.33
C ALA A 194 -12.95 -0.11 4.48
N ALA A 195 -12.75 0.64 3.40
CA ALA A 195 -13.80 1.03 2.47
C ALA A 195 -14.41 -0.18 1.74
N CYS A 196 -13.59 -1.13 1.30
CA CYS A 196 -14.08 -2.39 0.73
C CYS A 196 -14.95 -3.13 1.76
N GLN A 197 -14.46 -3.28 2.98
CA GLN A 197 -15.18 -3.97 4.05
C GLN A 197 -16.51 -3.30 4.39
N GLN A 198 -16.53 -1.97 4.44
CA GLN A 198 -17.75 -1.20 4.67
C GLN A 198 -18.79 -1.45 3.57
N LEU A 199 -18.40 -1.36 2.29
CA LEU A 199 -19.30 -1.62 1.17
C LEU A 199 -19.82 -3.07 1.16
N ILE A 200 -18.96 -4.04 1.50
CA ILE A 200 -19.34 -5.46 1.60
C ILE A 200 -20.40 -5.66 2.69
N SER A 201 -20.25 -4.99 3.82
CA SER A 201 -21.13 -5.09 4.99
C SER A 201 -22.47 -4.37 4.77
N ASP A 202 -22.41 -3.14 4.26
CA ASP A 202 -23.56 -2.24 4.27
C ASP A 202 -24.45 -2.38 3.04
N VAL A 203 -23.90 -2.88 1.91
CA VAL A 203 -24.64 -2.90 0.63
C VAL A 203 -25.20 -4.29 0.36
N PRO A 204 -26.53 -4.47 0.39
CA PRO A 204 -27.15 -5.71 -0.06
C PRO A 204 -27.08 -5.79 -1.59
N GLY A 205 -26.50 -6.88 -2.14
CA GLY A 205 -26.43 -7.11 -3.59
C GLY A 205 -25.19 -6.53 -4.28
N ASP A 206 -25.34 -6.22 -5.58
CA ASP A 206 -24.23 -5.77 -6.43
C ASP A 206 -23.90 -4.29 -6.20
N ILE A 207 -22.61 -3.95 -6.28
CA ILE A 207 -22.11 -2.60 -6.00
C ILE A 207 -21.81 -1.89 -7.33
N GLY A 208 -22.65 -0.90 -7.66
CA GLY A 208 -22.49 -0.06 -8.83
C GLY A 208 -21.87 1.30 -8.52
N ASP A 209 -21.63 2.10 -9.59
CA ASP A 209 -21.00 3.42 -9.49
C ASP A 209 -21.77 4.37 -8.55
N GLN A 210 -23.10 4.38 -8.61
CA GLN A 210 -23.93 5.24 -7.73
C GLN A 210 -23.78 4.91 -6.24
N VAL A 211 -23.46 3.67 -5.90
CA VAL A 211 -23.23 3.27 -4.51
C VAL A 211 -21.91 3.82 -4.04
N VAL A 212 -20.84 3.60 -4.81
CA VAL A 212 -19.51 4.10 -4.47
C VAL A 212 -19.51 5.62 -4.41
N GLU A 213 -20.19 6.29 -5.33
CA GLU A 213 -20.36 7.75 -5.32
C GLU A 213 -21.09 8.24 -4.06
N ARG A 214 -22.14 7.56 -3.63
CA ARG A 214 -22.88 7.91 -2.40
C ARG A 214 -22.03 7.81 -1.14
N TYR A 215 -21.19 6.77 -1.03
CA TYR A 215 -20.37 6.52 0.15
C TYR A 215 -19.10 7.36 0.18
N TYR A 216 -18.50 7.60 -1.00
CA TYR A 216 -17.15 8.15 -1.11
C TYR A 216 -17.00 9.33 -2.08
N GLY A 217 -18.08 9.77 -2.72
CA GLY A 217 -18.06 10.89 -3.69
C GLY A 217 -17.68 12.24 -3.10
N GLY A 218 -17.77 12.38 -1.77
CA GLY A 218 -17.35 13.57 -1.04
C GLY A 218 -15.88 13.60 -0.59
N ARG A 219 -15.05 12.62 -0.98
CA ARG A 219 -13.63 12.64 -0.61
C ARG A 219 -12.85 13.61 -1.51
N VAL A 220 -12.62 14.77 -0.97
CA VAL A 220 -11.97 15.94 -1.58
C VAL A 220 -10.63 15.61 -2.25
N GLU A 221 -9.84 14.68 -1.73
CA GLU A 221 -8.53 14.32 -2.28
C GLU A 221 -8.63 13.63 -3.63
N THR A 222 -9.54 12.68 -3.80
CA THR A 222 -9.73 11.96 -5.07
C THR A 222 -10.14 12.91 -6.18
N THR A 223 -11.04 13.82 -5.85
CA THR A 223 -11.55 14.80 -6.79
C THR A 223 -10.47 15.80 -7.19
N ALA A 224 -9.63 16.24 -6.23
CA ALA A 224 -8.52 17.15 -6.49
C ALA A 224 -7.47 16.53 -7.43
N PHE A 225 -7.10 15.26 -7.19
CA PHE A 225 -6.18 14.54 -8.08
C PHE A 225 -6.81 14.22 -9.44
N ALA A 226 -8.10 13.87 -9.50
CA ALA A 226 -8.80 13.64 -10.76
C ALA A 226 -8.88 14.91 -11.61
N VAL A 227 -9.16 16.07 -11.00
CA VAL A 227 -9.11 17.39 -11.67
C VAL A 227 -7.70 17.66 -12.20
N ALA A 228 -6.67 17.44 -11.38
CA ALA A 228 -5.28 17.62 -11.79
C ALA A 228 -4.89 16.70 -12.95
N ASP A 229 -5.28 15.42 -12.92
CA ASP A 229 -4.98 14.43 -13.96
C ASP A 229 -5.64 14.77 -15.29
N THR A 230 -6.92 15.12 -15.28
CA THR A 230 -7.67 15.48 -16.48
C THR A 230 -7.14 16.79 -17.09
N ALA A 231 -6.80 17.76 -16.26
CA ALA A 231 -6.22 19.04 -16.70
C ALA A 231 -4.82 18.85 -17.33
N ILE A 232 -3.93 18.11 -16.65
CA ILE A 232 -2.56 17.84 -17.13
C ILE A 232 -2.58 17.02 -18.43
N ALA A 233 -3.54 16.11 -18.58
CA ALA A 233 -3.74 15.33 -19.80
C ALA A 233 -4.31 16.16 -20.96
N GLY A 234 -4.66 17.44 -20.74
CA GLY A 234 -5.21 18.33 -21.77
C GLY A 234 -6.69 18.08 -22.07
N ARG A 235 -7.40 17.32 -21.22
CA ARG A 235 -8.84 17.00 -21.40
C ARG A 235 -9.72 18.10 -20.81
N TYR A 236 -9.71 19.27 -21.46
CA TYR A 236 -10.30 20.51 -20.93
C TYR A 236 -11.75 20.37 -20.48
N GLY A 237 -12.64 19.85 -21.34
CA GLY A 237 -14.05 19.70 -21.00
C GLY A 237 -14.28 18.78 -19.81
N GLU A 238 -13.58 17.66 -19.76
CA GLU A 238 -13.63 16.71 -18.65
C GLU A 238 -13.07 17.31 -17.36
N ALA A 239 -11.96 18.03 -17.44
CA ALA A 239 -11.35 18.71 -16.29
C ALA A 239 -12.30 19.73 -15.65
N LEU A 240 -12.99 20.53 -16.46
CA LEU A 240 -14.00 21.49 -15.95
C LEU A 240 -15.23 20.81 -15.37
N LEU A 241 -15.72 19.72 -15.98
CA LEU A 241 -16.85 18.96 -15.43
C LEU A 241 -16.48 18.35 -14.09
N THR A 242 -15.30 17.72 -13.99
CA THR A 242 -14.80 17.13 -12.74
C THR A 242 -14.60 18.21 -11.67
N LEU A 243 -14.05 19.37 -12.03
CA LEU A 243 -13.89 20.49 -11.10
C LEU A 243 -15.24 21.00 -10.58
N ARG A 244 -16.21 21.22 -11.47
CA ARG A 244 -17.54 21.72 -11.08
C ARG A 244 -18.28 20.72 -10.20
N HIS A 245 -18.17 19.43 -10.50
CA HIS A 245 -18.71 18.38 -9.64
C HIS A 245 -18.06 18.41 -8.25
N ALA A 246 -16.73 18.55 -8.18
CA ALA A 246 -16.02 18.70 -6.93
C ALA A 246 -16.55 19.88 -6.07
N LEU A 247 -16.61 21.04 -6.68
CA LEU A 247 -17.04 22.27 -6.01
C LEU A 247 -18.52 22.19 -5.57
N SER A 248 -19.41 21.62 -6.40
CA SER A 248 -20.82 21.42 -6.05
C SER A 248 -21.01 20.40 -4.93
N SER A 249 -20.09 19.46 -4.76
CA SER A 249 -20.05 18.50 -3.65
C SER A 249 -19.38 19.04 -2.39
N GLY A 250 -19.00 20.33 -2.37
CA GLY A 250 -18.43 21.00 -1.20
C GLY A 250 -16.91 20.93 -1.06
N ALA A 251 -16.21 20.56 -2.12
CA ALA A 251 -14.74 20.58 -2.12
C ALA A 251 -14.20 22.00 -1.93
N ASP A 252 -13.25 22.15 -1.00
CA ASP A 252 -12.57 23.43 -0.78
C ASP A 252 -11.57 23.71 -1.92
N PRO A 253 -11.53 24.92 -2.48
CA PRO A 253 -10.58 25.36 -3.50
C PRO A 253 -9.10 25.20 -3.11
N VAL A 254 -8.75 25.35 -1.83
CA VAL A 254 -7.34 25.31 -1.37
C VAL A 254 -6.69 23.94 -1.61
N PRO A 255 -7.28 22.80 -1.17
CA PRO A 255 -6.75 21.47 -1.50
C PRO A 255 -6.69 21.18 -3.00
N LEU A 256 -7.65 21.66 -3.79
CA LEU A 256 -7.65 21.49 -5.26
C LEU A 256 -6.41 22.12 -5.89
N VAL A 257 -6.11 23.37 -5.54
CA VAL A 257 -4.91 24.07 -6.02
C VAL A 257 -3.63 23.39 -5.51
N ALA A 258 -3.61 22.97 -4.25
CA ALA A 258 -2.46 22.30 -3.64
C ALA A 258 -2.12 20.97 -4.36
N ALA A 259 -3.11 20.16 -4.71
CA ALA A 259 -2.93 18.92 -5.46
C ALA A 259 -2.36 19.17 -6.87
N ILE A 260 -2.93 20.13 -7.59
CA ILE A 260 -2.45 20.55 -8.92
C ILE A 260 -0.99 21.03 -8.83
N ALA A 261 -0.70 21.94 -7.89
CA ALA A 261 0.64 22.48 -7.70
C ALA A 261 1.67 21.41 -7.32
N SER A 262 1.28 20.41 -6.50
CA SER A 262 2.14 19.29 -6.15
C SER A 262 2.51 18.43 -7.37
N LYS A 263 1.54 18.14 -8.25
CA LYS A 263 1.79 17.40 -9.49
C LYS A 263 2.70 18.16 -10.44
N LEU A 264 2.42 19.44 -10.68
CA LEU A 264 3.27 20.29 -11.55
C LEU A 264 4.72 20.38 -11.03
N ARG A 265 4.91 20.52 -9.71
CA ARG A 265 6.25 20.47 -9.09
C ARG A 265 6.94 19.14 -9.32
N THR A 266 6.21 18.04 -9.22
CA THR A 266 6.75 16.70 -9.46
C THR A 266 7.17 16.55 -10.93
N MET A 267 6.34 17.00 -11.87
CA MET A 267 6.68 17.02 -13.29
C MET A 267 7.93 17.87 -13.57
N ALA A 268 8.04 19.07 -12.96
CA ALA A 268 9.21 19.93 -13.13
C ALA A 268 10.50 19.30 -12.60
N ARG A 269 10.44 18.56 -11.46
CA ARG A 269 11.60 17.86 -10.92
C ARG A 269 12.11 16.73 -11.82
N VAL A 270 11.25 16.19 -12.66
CA VAL A 270 11.53 15.06 -13.56
C VAL A 270 11.83 15.55 -14.99
N ALA A 271 11.41 16.78 -15.35
CA ALA A 271 11.61 17.35 -16.67
C ALA A 271 13.11 17.48 -17.04
N GLY A 272 13.41 17.31 -18.32
CA GLY A 272 14.77 17.49 -18.87
C GLY A 272 15.77 16.38 -18.51
N THR A 273 15.41 15.38 -17.73
CA THR A 273 16.34 14.32 -17.33
C THR A 273 16.28 13.11 -18.27
N ARG A 274 17.45 12.53 -18.58
CA ARG A 274 17.58 11.28 -19.36
C ARG A 274 17.87 10.07 -18.48
N GLU A 275 17.89 10.25 -17.16
CA GLU A 275 18.18 9.20 -16.19
C GLU A 275 17.05 8.12 -16.18
N SER A 276 17.40 6.89 -15.78
CA SER A 276 16.41 5.85 -15.51
C SER A 276 15.51 6.27 -14.35
N SER A 277 14.28 5.74 -14.31
CA SER A 277 13.32 6.11 -13.27
C SER A 277 13.82 5.75 -11.87
N SER A 278 14.52 4.60 -11.72
CA SER A 278 15.05 4.19 -10.42
C SER A 278 16.23 5.07 -9.95
N ALA A 279 17.15 5.48 -10.85
CA ALA A 279 18.24 6.38 -10.51
C ALA A 279 17.71 7.76 -10.10
N LEU A 280 16.76 8.28 -10.88
CA LEU A 280 16.12 9.57 -10.60
C LEU A 280 15.30 9.54 -9.30
N ALA A 281 14.56 8.47 -9.05
CA ALA A 281 13.80 8.26 -7.82
C ALA A 281 14.69 8.28 -6.58
N ALA A 282 15.81 7.56 -6.63
CA ALA A 282 16.80 7.54 -5.54
C ALA A 282 17.38 8.93 -5.27
N ARG A 283 17.73 9.69 -6.33
CA ARG A 283 18.29 11.05 -6.22
C ARG A 283 17.28 12.06 -5.68
N LEU A 284 16.00 11.93 -6.06
CA LEU A 284 14.95 12.87 -5.68
C LEU A 284 14.22 12.49 -4.38
N GLY A 285 14.52 11.34 -3.77
CA GLY A 285 13.79 10.82 -2.61
C GLY A 285 12.34 10.46 -2.94
N MET A 286 12.09 9.99 -4.16
CA MET A 286 10.77 9.60 -4.67
C MET A 286 10.69 8.09 -4.85
N LYS A 287 9.49 7.56 -5.04
CA LYS A 287 9.29 6.17 -5.47
C LYS A 287 9.39 6.07 -7.00
N ASP A 288 9.86 4.94 -7.53
CA ASP A 288 10.05 4.72 -8.98
C ASP A 288 8.77 4.99 -9.77
N TRP A 289 7.63 4.52 -9.27
CA TRP A 289 6.34 4.71 -9.93
C TRP A 289 5.89 6.19 -10.01
N GLN A 290 6.29 7.04 -9.04
CA GLN A 290 6.00 8.47 -9.07
C GLN A 290 6.79 9.15 -10.19
N VAL A 291 8.05 8.74 -10.38
CA VAL A 291 8.88 9.23 -11.48
C VAL A 291 8.31 8.78 -12.83
N ASP A 292 7.91 7.52 -12.95
CA ASP A 292 7.30 7.00 -14.17
C ASP A 292 5.97 7.69 -14.51
N ARG A 293 5.15 7.99 -13.52
CA ARG A 293 3.92 8.75 -13.70
C ARG A 293 4.22 10.16 -14.18
N ALA A 294 5.14 10.86 -13.51
CA ALA A 294 5.52 12.23 -13.89
C ALA A 294 6.14 12.29 -15.30
N LYS A 295 6.90 11.28 -15.72
CA LYS A 295 7.40 11.18 -17.11
C LYS A 295 6.26 11.00 -18.11
N ARG A 296 5.24 10.21 -17.79
CA ARG A 296 4.04 10.08 -18.65
C ARG A 296 3.25 11.38 -18.72
N ASP A 297 3.08 12.05 -17.58
CA ASP A 297 2.36 13.31 -17.49
C ASP A 297 3.05 14.45 -18.29
N LEU A 298 4.38 14.37 -18.48
CA LEU A 298 5.16 15.30 -19.29
C LEU A 298 4.98 15.13 -20.81
N VAL A 299 4.36 14.06 -21.28
CA VAL A 299 4.17 13.83 -22.71
C VAL A 299 3.32 14.96 -23.31
N GLY A 300 3.89 15.64 -24.34
CA GLY A 300 3.26 16.77 -24.99
C GLY A 300 3.35 18.12 -24.24
N TRP A 301 4.12 18.19 -23.16
CA TRP A 301 4.44 19.45 -22.47
C TRP A 301 5.74 20.04 -22.98
N THR A 302 5.74 21.36 -23.17
CA THR A 302 6.98 22.15 -23.39
C THR A 302 7.45 22.73 -22.05
N GLU A 303 8.74 23.07 -21.96
CA GLU A 303 9.27 23.74 -20.76
C GLU A 303 8.55 25.07 -20.49
N SER A 304 8.24 25.83 -21.53
CA SER A 304 7.50 27.10 -21.43
C SER A 304 6.09 26.90 -20.90
N ALA A 305 5.34 25.89 -21.40
CA ALA A 305 4.00 25.58 -20.93
C ALA A 305 4.01 25.12 -19.46
N LEU A 306 5.00 24.31 -19.06
CA LEU A 306 5.15 23.88 -17.68
C LEU A 306 5.48 25.03 -16.74
N ALA A 307 6.37 25.92 -17.14
CA ALA A 307 6.71 27.14 -16.39
C ALA A 307 5.47 28.05 -16.20
N THR A 308 4.70 28.26 -17.26
CA THR A 308 3.44 29.03 -17.24
C THR A 308 2.42 28.41 -16.28
N ALA A 309 2.25 27.07 -16.33
CA ALA A 309 1.34 26.35 -15.44
C ALA A 309 1.76 26.46 -13.96
N ILE A 310 3.05 26.38 -13.66
CA ILE A 310 3.58 26.56 -12.29
C ILE A 310 3.33 27.98 -11.79
N GLN A 311 3.54 28.98 -12.61
CA GLN A 311 3.26 30.38 -12.23
C GLN A 311 1.75 30.59 -12.00
N ALA A 312 0.91 30.00 -12.86
CA ALA A 312 -0.53 30.05 -12.70
C ALA A 312 -0.97 29.38 -11.38
N ALA A 313 -0.36 28.22 -11.03
CA ALA A 313 -0.64 27.54 -9.78
C ALA A 313 -0.23 28.36 -8.55
N ALA A 314 0.94 29.03 -8.59
CA ALA A 314 1.39 29.88 -7.50
C ALA A 314 0.45 31.10 -7.30
N ARG A 315 -0.06 31.70 -8.40
CA ARG A 315 -1.05 32.77 -8.30
C ARG A 315 -2.39 32.27 -7.75
N ALA A 316 -2.89 31.16 -8.26
CA ALA A 316 -4.14 30.57 -7.77
C ALA A 316 -4.04 30.22 -6.28
N ASP A 317 -2.89 29.73 -5.81
CA ASP A 317 -2.66 29.44 -4.38
C ASP A 317 -2.80 30.69 -3.50
N ALA A 318 -2.26 31.82 -3.93
CA ALA A 318 -2.45 33.10 -3.23
C ALA A 318 -3.91 33.55 -3.27
N GLU A 319 -4.58 33.41 -4.41
CA GLU A 319 -5.96 33.85 -4.62
C GLU A 319 -6.96 33.04 -3.77
N VAL A 320 -6.83 31.71 -3.70
CA VAL A 320 -7.70 30.85 -2.88
C VAL A 320 -7.45 31.05 -1.37
N LYS A 321 -6.29 31.53 -0.98
CA LYS A 321 -5.91 31.85 0.40
C LYS A 321 -6.28 33.28 0.83
N GLY A 322 -7.05 34.00 0.02
CA GLY A 322 -7.63 35.30 0.39
C GLY A 322 -7.11 36.50 -0.43
N ALA A 323 -6.23 36.33 -1.43
CA ALA A 323 -5.83 37.39 -2.31
C ALA A 323 -6.90 37.74 -3.38
N SER A 324 -7.95 36.92 -3.52
CA SER A 324 -9.09 37.15 -4.40
C SER A 324 -10.42 37.02 -3.67
N ARG A 325 -11.45 37.70 -4.20
CA ARG A 325 -12.83 37.59 -3.71
C ARG A 325 -13.57 36.35 -4.27
N ASP A 326 -13.02 35.72 -5.32
CA ASP A 326 -13.63 34.56 -5.97
C ASP A 326 -12.60 33.41 -6.09
N PRO A 327 -12.51 32.58 -5.05
CA PRO A 327 -11.60 31.44 -5.04
C PRO A 327 -12.00 30.35 -6.06
N VAL A 328 -13.29 30.23 -6.40
CA VAL A 328 -13.76 29.26 -7.40
C VAL A 328 -13.27 29.64 -8.78
N PHE A 329 -13.41 30.90 -9.16
CA PHE A 329 -12.89 31.40 -10.42
C PHE A 329 -11.36 31.24 -10.55
N ALA A 330 -10.62 31.40 -9.44
CA ALA A 330 -9.18 31.20 -9.44
C ALA A 330 -8.80 29.77 -9.84
N VAL A 331 -9.52 28.78 -9.32
CA VAL A 331 -9.29 27.36 -9.66
C VAL A 331 -9.74 27.04 -11.09
N GLU A 332 -10.89 27.54 -11.54
CA GLU A 332 -11.37 27.32 -12.93
C GLU A 332 -10.37 27.88 -13.94
N ARG A 333 -9.83 29.05 -13.68
CA ARG A 333 -8.80 29.68 -14.51
C ARG A 333 -7.50 28.85 -14.50
N LEU A 334 -7.05 28.36 -13.36
CA LEU A 334 -5.89 27.49 -13.26
C LEU A 334 -6.07 26.22 -14.10
N VAL A 335 -7.19 25.55 -13.95
CA VAL A 335 -7.51 24.33 -14.71
C VAL A 335 -7.54 24.63 -16.21
N THR A 336 -8.10 25.78 -16.62
CA THR A 336 -8.13 26.20 -18.02
C THR A 336 -6.72 26.40 -18.59
N VAL A 337 -5.85 27.14 -17.91
CA VAL A 337 -4.46 27.36 -18.34
C VAL A 337 -3.71 26.03 -18.49
N ILE A 338 -3.86 25.12 -17.56
CA ILE A 338 -3.18 23.82 -17.59
C ILE A 338 -3.70 22.95 -18.75
N ALA A 339 -5.02 22.82 -18.87
CA ALA A 339 -5.63 21.93 -19.86
C ALA A 339 -5.46 22.43 -21.30
N THR A 340 -5.44 23.73 -21.51
CA THR A 340 -5.21 24.33 -22.84
C THR A 340 -3.75 24.59 -23.15
N ARG A 341 -2.88 24.52 -22.11
CA ARG A 341 -1.46 24.92 -22.21
C ARG A 341 -1.27 26.32 -22.79
N ALA A 342 -2.28 27.18 -22.60
CA ALA A 342 -2.31 28.53 -23.10
C ALA A 342 -1.40 29.47 -22.29
N PRO A 343 -0.86 30.53 -22.88
CA PRO A 343 -0.18 31.57 -22.12
C PRO A 343 -1.14 32.21 -21.12
N TYR A 344 -0.64 32.51 -19.94
CA TYR A 344 -1.43 33.11 -18.86
C TYR A 344 -1.83 34.53 -19.20
N GLY A 345 -3.13 34.83 -19.40
CA GLY A 345 -3.63 36.17 -19.66
C GLY A 345 -4.17 36.41 -21.08
N SER A 346 -4.37 35.35 -21.87
CA SER A 346 -5.14 35.43 -23.11
C SER A 346 -6.62 35.22 -22.90
#